data_8da134f99b01b3189f686e7b62c9e5b8
#
_entry.id   8da134f99b01b3189f686e7b62c9e5b8
#
_cell.length_a   1.000
_cell.length_b   1.000
_cell.length_c   1.000
_cell.angle_alpha   90.00
_cell.angle_beta   90.00
_cell.angle_gamma   90.00
#
_symmetry.space_group_name_H-M   'P 1'
#
loop_
_entity.id
_entity.type
_entity.pdbx_description
1 polymer ?
#
loop_
_entity_poly.entity_id
_entity_poly.type
_entity_poly.pdbx_seq_one_letter_code
_entity_poly.pdbx_strand_id
1 'polypeptide(L)'
;MSQKILVVDDDLEILEMLYDALNDEGYLVYKASNSFEARSQLKVNPDLMILDVMMPGQDGFEFCKGIRSVVSCPIIFLTAKVSESDLIQGFAIGGDDYLTKPFSLRELRARVAAHLRRNERQSSREQSFLIFQHLKINLQSRTVLYFDECVPLTKREYEIVELLALNKNQVFSKEQIYELVWGLDAEGDCATVAEHVKKVRSKFQTIQTDFNYLKTVWGVGYKWDV
;
A
#
# COMPACT_ATOMS: atom_id res chain seq x y z
N MET A 1 8.85 -10.62 -0.17
CA MET A 1 9.36 -10.32 -1.54
C MET A 1 10.50 -9.34 -1.39
N SER A 2 11.57 -9.46 -2.19
CA SER A 2 12.68 -8.48 -2.15
C SER A 2 12.19 -7.13 -2.68
N GLN A 3 12.49 -6.04 -1.98
CA GLN A 3 12.14 -4.67 -2.38
C GLN A 3 12.95 -4.25 -3.60
N LYS A 4 12.32 -3.55 -4.54
CA LYS A 4 12.89 -3.16 -5.83
C LYS A 4 13.33 -1.70 -5.76
N ILE A 5 14.59 -1.45 -6.12
CA ILE A 5 15.16 -0.10 -6.16
C ILE A 5 15.58 0.21 -7.60
N LEU A 6 15.13 1.34 -8.13
CA LEU A 6 15.60 1.86 -9.40
C LEU A 6 16.65 2.95 -9.15
N VAL A 7 17.86 2.75 -9.65
CA VAL A 7 18.95 3.73 -9.57
C VAL A 7 19.16 4.36 -10.95
N VAL A 8 19.18 5.69 -11.00
CA VAL A 8 19.32 6.48 -12.22
C VAL A 8 20.46 7.49 -12.04
N ASP A 9 21.54 7.32 -12.77
CA ASP A 9 22.71 8.20 -12.76
C ASP A 9 23.45 8.03 -14.10
N ASP A 10 23.94 9.10 -14.72
CA ASP A 10 24.67 9.01 -15.98
C ASP A 10 26.12 8.57 -15.77
N ASP A 11 26.66 8.65 -14.55
CA ASP A 11 27.95 8.13 -14.17
C ASP A 11 27.85 6.62 -13.90
N LEU A 12 28.46 5.83 -14.80
CA LEU A 12 28.45 4.36 -14.70
C LEU A 12 29.22 3.84 -13.47
N GLU A 13 30.23 4.56 -12.97
CA GLU A 13 30.94 4.15 -11.75
C GLU A 13 30.03 4.31 -10.52
N ILE A 14 29.26 5.38 -10.45
CA ILE A 14 28.26 5.58 -9.40
C ILE A 14 27.17 4.54 -9.51
N LEU A 15 26.67 4.24 -10.71
CA LEU A 15 25.66 3.20 -10.92
C LEU A 15 26.11 1.84 -10.42
N GLU A 16 27.34 1.40 -10.74
CA GLU A 16 27.86 0.11 -10.29
C GLU A 16 28.09 0.11 -8.77
N MET A 17 28.70 1.18 -8.24
CA MET A 17 28.90 1.32 -6.79
C MET A 17 27.58 1.23 -6.01
N LEU A 18 26.53 1.90 -6.49
CA LEU A 18 25.20 1.87 -5.85
C LEU A 18 24.52 0.51 -6.02
N TYR A 19 24.67 -0.10 -7.20
CA TYR A 19 24.16 -1.44 -7.47
C TYR A 19 24.73 -2.45 -6.48
N ASP A 20 26.06 -2.51 -6.37
CA ASP A 20 26.74 -3.44 -5.45
C ASP A 20 26.32 -3.19 -4.00
N ALA A 21 26.39 -1.91 -3.57
CA ALA A 21 26.07 -1.54 -2.20
C ALA A 21 24.64 -1.89 -1.77
N LEU A 22 23.66 -1.79 -2.67
CA LEU A 22 22.25 -2.07 -2.36
C LEU A 22 21.90 -3.54 -2.59
N ASN A 23 22.53 -4.20 -3.56
CA ASN A 23 22.38 -5.63 -3.78
C ASN A 23 22.92 -6.45 -2.60
N ASP A 24 24.03 -6.02 -1.99
CA ASP A 24 24.59 -6.63 -0.77
C ASP A 24 23.63 -6.56 0.43
N GLU A 25 22.75 -5.54 0.48
CA GLU A 25 21.68 -5.43 1.48
C GLU A 25 20.43 -6.30 1.16
N GLY A 26 20.45 -7.03 0.02
CA GLY A 26 19.39 -7.94 -0.40
C GLY A 26 18.25 -7.28 -1.19
N TYR A 27 18.43 -6.05 -1.67
CA TYR A 27 17.48 -5.38 -2.56
C TYR A 27 17.61 -5.88 -4.00
N LEU A 28 16.51 -5.83 -4.76
CA LEU A 28 16.51 -6.08 -6.19
C LEU A 28 16.74 -4.75 -6.93
N VAL A 29 17.96 -4.54 -7.41
CA VAL A 29 18.37 -3.25 -7.97
C VAL A 29 18.29 -3.25 -9.50
N TYR A 30 17.65 -2.22 -10.03
CA TYR A 30 17.56 -1.91 -11.45
C TYR A 30 18.38 -0.64 -11.74
N LYS A 31 19.10 -0.62 -12.86
CA LYS A 31 19.96 0.50 -13.26
C LYS A 31 19.43 1.17 -14.52
N ALA A 32 19.59 2.48 -14.60
CA ALA A 32 19.35 3.26 -15.80
C ALA A 32 20.39 4.38 -15.89
N SER A 33 21.02 4.56 -17.04
CA SER A 33 22.04 5.56 -17.28
C SER A 33 21.51 6.91 -17.77
N ASN A 34 20.21 7.01 -17.98
CA ASN A 34 19.53 8.22 -18.46
C ASN A 34 18.02 8.14 -18.22
N SER A 35 17.33 9.27 -18.41
CA SER A 35 15.89 9.40 -18.24
C SER A 35 15.05 8.49 -19.16
N PHE A 36 15.53 8.18 -20.37
CA PHE A 36 14.84 7.31 -21.31
C PHE A 36 14.85 5.85 -20.83
N GLU A 37 16.02 5.36 -20.42
CA GLU A 37 16.14 4.02 -19.81
C GLU A 37 15.33 3.93 -18.51
N ALA A 38 15.45 4.94 -17.64
CA ALA A 38 14.69 5.01 -16.41
C ALA A 38 13.18 4.89 -16.66
N ARG A 39 12.65 5.60 -17.66
CA ARG A 39 11.24 5.53 -18.05
C ARG A 39 10.85 4.12 -18.49
N SER A 40 11.69 3.42 -19.21
CA SER A 40 11.43 2.02 -19.63
C SER A 40 11.43 1.04 -18.45
N GLN A 41 12.20 1.36 -17.39
CA GLN A 41 12.30 0.56 -16.18
C GLN A 41 11.15 0.79 -15.19
N LEU A 42 10.33 1.83 -15.33
CA LEU A 42 9.18 2.07 -14.44
C LEU A 42 8.18 0.89 -14.43
N LYS A 43 8.13 0.09 -15.49
CA LYS A 43 7.32 -1.14 -15.58
C LYS A 43 7.61 -2.18 -14.49
N VAL A 44 8.80 -2.12 -13.86
CA VAL A 44 9.13 -3.04 -12.75
C VAL A 44 8.42 -2.65 -11.45
N ASN A 45 7.79 -1.48 -11.41
CA ASN A 45 7.11 -0.90 -10.27
C ASN A 45 8.05 -0.83 -9.05
N PRO A 46 9.04 0.08 -9.04
CA PRO A 46 10.03 0.18 -7.98
C PRO A 46 9.40 0.63 -6.66
N ASP A 47 9.92 0.11 -5.54
CA ASP A 47 9.53 0.49 -4.18
C ASP A 47 10.26 1.74 -3.69
N LEU A 48 11.38 2.10 -4.36
CA LEU A 48 12.15 3.32 -4.13
C LEU A 48 12.94 3.67 -5.39
N MET A 49 13.13 4.95 -5.66
CA MET A 49 13.99 5.45 -6.72
C MET A 49 15.12 6.30 -6.14
N ILE A 50 16.34 6.10 -6.66
CA ILE A 50 17.48 6.98 -6.44
C ILE A 50 17.76 7.65 -7.78
N LEU A 51 17.76 8.97 -7.82
CA LEU A 51 17.77 9.74 -9.07
C LEU A 51 18.79 10.85 -9.03
N ASP A 52 19.78 10.79 -9.91
CA ASP A 52 20.68 11.92 -10.09
C ASP A 52 19.96 13.13 -10.70
N VAL A 53 20.28 14.31 -10.16
CA VAL A 53 19.73 15.57 -10.67
C VAL A 53 20.45 16.02 -11.93
N MET A 54 21.76 15.80 -12.01
CA MET A 54 22.63 16.40 -13.04
C MET A 54 22.86 15.43 -14.19
N MET A 55 21.80 15.03 -14.91
CA MET A 55 21.92 14.16 -16.07
C MET A 55 21.91 14.95 -17.40
N PRO A 56 22.68 14.52 -18.43
CA PRO A 56 22.63 15.11 -19.76
C PRO A 56 21.26 14.97 -20.43
N GLY A 57 20.82 16.02 -21.11
CA GLY A 57 19.54 16.05 -21.84
C GLY A 57 18.38 16.45 -20.96
N GLN A 58 17.73 15.52 -20.28
CA GLN A 58 16.65 15.79 -19.32
C GLN A 58 17.20 15.64 -17.90
N ASP A 59 17.15 16.72 -17.10
CA ASP A 59 17.61 16.68 -15.72
C ASP A 59 16.64 15.85 -14.82
N GLY A 60 17.17 15.44 -13.65
CA GLY A 60 16.42 14.59 -12.73
C GLY A 60 15.14 15.24 -12.18
N PHE A 61 15.11 16.56 -12.04
CA PHE A 61 13.90 17.27 -11.60
C PHE A 61 12.81 17.26 -12.65
N GLU A 62 13.16 17.52 -13.91
CA GLU A 62 12.20 17.44 -15.02
C GLU A 62 11.70 16.02 -15.21
N PHE A 63 12.60 15.03 -15.10
CA PHE A 63 12.20 13.62 -15.15
C PHE A 63 11.23 13.28 -14.04
N CYS A 64 11.55 13.61 -12.78
CA CYS A 64 10.68 13.39 -11.62
C CYS A 64 9.29 14.01 -11.83
N LYS A 65 9.22 15.27 -12.25
CA LYS A 65 7.97 15.97 -12.57
C LYS A 65 7.12 15.22 -13.61
N GLY A 66 7.80 14.66 -14.63
CA GLY A 66 7.13 13.93 -15.72
C GLY A 66 6.58 12.54 -15.35
N ILE A 67 7.12 11.94 -14.27
CA ILE A 67 6.72 10.59 -13.83
C ILE A 67 5.86 10.58 -12.55
N ARG A 68 5.85 11.67 -11.78
CA ARG A 68 5.26 11.70 -10.42
C ARG A 68 3.77 11.38 -10.39
N SER A 69 3.04 11.62 -11.47
CA SER A 69 1.63 11.24 -11.60
C SER A 69 1.39 9.73 -11.72
N VAL A 70 2.42 8.95 -12.09
CA VAL A 70 2.33 7.48 -12.30
C VAL A 70 3.21 6.68 -11.34
N VAL A 71 4.08 7.34 -10.58
CA VAL A 71 5.01 6.72 -9.62
C VAL A 71 4.71 7.24 -8.22
N SER A 72 4.35 6.34 -7.30
CA SER A 72 4.05 6.66 -5.89
C SER A 72 5.22 6.37 -4.93
N CYS A 73 6.23 5.63 -5.38
CA CYS A 73 7.36 5.28 -4.52
C CYS A 73 8.19 6.52 -4.12
N PRO A 74 8.88 6.50 -2.97
CA PRO A 74 9.79 7.56 -2.57
C PRO A 74 10.94 7.73 -3.56
N ILE A 75 11.31 9.00 -3.81
CA ILE A 75 12.41 9.41 -4.69
C ILE A 75 13.46 10.15 -3.85
N ILE A 76 14.67 9.59 -3.81
CA ILE A 76 15.85 10.20 -3.20
C ILE A 76 16.69 10.81 -4.32
N PHE A 77 16.86 12.13 -4.31
CA PHE A 77 17.74 12.80 -5.26
C PHE A 77 19.21 12.70 -4.84
N LEU A 78 20.07 12.38 -5.80
CA LEU A 78 21.52 12.59 -5.68
C LEU A 78 21.86 13.91 -6.36
N THR A 79 22.57 14.80 -5.69
CA THR A 79 22.87 16.13 -6.27
C THR A 79 24.21 16.68 -5.82
N ALA A 80 24.92 17.30 -6.76
CA ALA A 80 26.05 18.18 -6.45
C ALA A 80 25.61 19.61 -6.08
N LYS A 81 24.31 19.94 -6.27
CA LYS A 81 23.76 21.26 -6.00
C LYS A 81 23.34 21.35 -4.52
N VAL A 82 23.82 22.38 -3.85
CA VAL A 82 23.64 22.60 -2.40
C VAL A 82 22.85 23.89 -2.13
N SER A 83 22.32 24.58 -3.16
CA SER A 83 21.59 25.81 -2.92
C SER A 83 20.22 25.51 -2.27
N GLU A 84 19.82 26.33 -1.31
CA GLU A 84 18.54 26.22 -0.64
C GLU A 84 17.36 26.29 -1.63
N SER A 85 17.51 27.07 -2.71
CA SER A 85 16.53 27.16 -3.79
C SER A 85 16.34 25.84 -4.54
N ASP A 86 17.42 25.10 -4.82
CA ASP A 86 17.35 23.81 -5.53
C ASP A 86 16.66 22.75 -4.66
N LEU A 87 16.94 22.75 -3.34
CA LEU A 87 16.28 21.86 -2.38
C LEU A 87 14.77 22.13 -2.29
N ILE A 88 14.36 23.41 -2.17
CA ILE A 88 12.95 23.81 -2.12
C ILE A 88 12.24 23.42 -3.42
N GLN A 89 12.88 23.66 -4.57
CA GLN A 89 12.31 23.29 -5.87
C GLN A 89 12.09 21.78 -5.98
N GLY A 90 13.05 20.99 -5.59
CA GLY A 90 12.94 19.55 -5.69
C GLY A 90 11.90 18.94 -4.77
N PHE A 91 11.73 19.45 -3.54
CA PHE A 91 10.60 19.03 -2.68
C PHE A 91 9.26 19.44 -3.29
N ALA A 92 9.16 20.61 -3.90
CA ALA A 92 7.92 21.07 -4.57
C ALA A 92 7.55 20.20 -5.78
N ILE A 93 8.55 19.58 -6.45
CA ILE A 93 8.35 18.70 -7.60
C ILE A 93 7.98 17.27 -7.18
N GLY A 94 8.16 16.93 -5.90
CA GLY A 94 7.79 15.62 -5.35
C GLY A 94 8.96 14.72 -4.98
N GLY A 95 10.18 15.24 -4.80
CA GLY A 95 11.27 14.52 -4.14
C GLY A 95 10.95 14.29 -2.65
N ASP A 96 11.32 13.12 -2.15
CA ASP A 96 11.07 12.74 -0.76
C ASP A 96 12.31 12.94 0.13
N ASP A 97 13.51 12.93 -0.47
CA ASP A 97 14.78 13.13 0.25
C ASP A 97 15.90 13.58 -0.73
N TYR A 98 17.01 14.05 -0.14
CA TYR A 98 18.18 14.53 -0.85
C TYR A 98 19.45 13.99 -0.22
N LEU A 99 20.41 13.62 -1.09
CA LEU A 99 21.75 13.22 -0.69
C LEU A 99 22.76 13.96 -1.55
N THR A 100 23.60 14.77 -0.92
CA THR A 100 24.59 15.58 -1.64
C THR A 100 25.84 14.79 -1.98
N LYS A 101 26.31 14.89 -3.24
CA LYS A 101 27.59 14.35 -3.68
C LYS A 101 28.75 15.28 -3.21
N PRO A 102 29.83 14.73 -2.60
CA PRO A 102 30.09 13.33 -2.31
C PRO A 102 29.32 12.84 -1.06
N PHE A 103 28.79 11.62 -1.10
CA PHE A 103 28.04 11.00 -0.02
C PHE A 103 28.72 9.72 0.48
N SER A 104 28.37 9.29 1.68
CA SER A 104 28.78 7.98 2.18
C SER A 104 27.74 6.91 1.86
N LEU A 105 28.21 5.71 1.46
CA LEU A 105 27.31 4.56 1.26
C LEU A 105 26.54 4.20 2.52
N ARG A 106 27.12 4.43 3.69
CA ARG A 106 26.44 4.20 4.99
C ARG A 106 25.22 5.13 5.16
N GLU A 107 25.37 6.40 4.77
CA GLU A 107 24.29 7.38 4.82
C GLU A 107 23.20 7.00 3.82
N LEU A 108 23.56 6.68 2.57
CA LEU A 108 22.62 6.24 1.55
C LEU A 108 21.80 5.04 2.02
N ARG A 109 22.46 3.96 2.51
CA ARG A 109 21.81 2.76 3.02
C ARG A 109 20.81 3.08 4.15
N ALA A 110 21.21 3.96 5.08
CA ALA A 110 20.34 4.37 6.19
C ALA A 110 19.08 5.10 5.69
N ARG A 111 19.19 5.99 4.70
CA ARG A 111 18.07 6.72 4.09
C ARG A 111 17.16 5.79 3.32
N VAL A 112 17.72 4.94 2.46
CA VAL A 112 16.96 3.91 1.72
C VAL A 112 16.14 3.04 2.67
N ALA A 113 16.76 2.49 3.70
CA ALA A 113 16.07 1.65 4.68
C ALA A 113 14.97 2.43 5.44
N ALA A 114 15.18 3.71 5.74
CA ALA A 114 14.20 4.55 6.41
C ALA A 114 12.97 4.80 5.53
N HIS A 115 13.16 5.13 4.26
CA HIS A 115 12.08 5.38 3.30
C HIS A 115 11.29 4.10 2.99
N LEU A 116 11.96 2.98 2.73
CA LEU A 116 11.30 1.69 2.49
C LEU A 116 10.47 1.24 3.69
N ARG A 117 11.01 1.34 4.91
CA ARG A 117 10.25 1.04 6.14
C ARG A 117 9.05 1.96 6.36
N ARG A 118 9.16 3.25 6.00
CA ARG A 118 8.04 4.20 6.07
C ARG A 118 6.95 3.84 5.07
N ASN A 119 7.35 3.46 3.85
CA ASN A 119 6.43 3.03 2.80
C ASN A 119 5.70 1.73 3.19
N GLU A 120 6.40 0.74 3.75
CA GLU A 120 5.79 -0.47 4.31
C GLU A 120 4.76 -0.19 5.41
N ARG A 121 5.08 0.74 6.33
CA ARG A 121 4.14 1.15 7.39
C ARG A 121 2.93 1.87 6.84
N GLN A 122 3.09 2.64 5.77
CA GLN A 122 2.00 3.34 5.10
C GLN A 122 1.12 2.36 4.31
N SER A 123 1.73 1.46 3.55
CA SER A 123 1.04 0.36 2.86
C SER A 123 0.35 -0.60 3.85
N SER A 124 0.99 -0.92 4.98
CA SER A 124 0.37 -1.72 6.04
C SER A 124 -0.81 -1.00 6.70
N ARG A 125 -0.77 0.33 6.81
CA ARG A 125 -1.91 1.12 7.31
C ARG A 125 -3.04 1.18 6.30
N GLU A 126 -2.75 1.32 5.00
CA GLU A 126 -3.77 1.27 3.94
C GLU A 126 -4.36 -0.13 3.81
N GLN A 127 -3.56 -1.20 3.93
CA GLN A 127 -4.03 -2.59 4.00
C GLN A 127 -4.79 -2.92 5.28
N SER A 128 -4.65 -2.11 6.35
CA SER A 128 -5.40 -2.30 7.60
C SER A 128 -6.82 -1.74 7.55
N PHE A 129 -7.19 -1.05 6.48
CA PHE A 129 -8.54 -0.52 6.30
C PHE A 129 -9.19 -1.04 5.01
N LEU A 130 -10.44 -1.49 5.13
CA LEU A 130 -11.31 -1.63 3.97
C LEU A 130 -12.25 -0.43 3.96
N ILE A 131 -12.28 0.29 2.82
CA ILE A 131 -13.10 1.50 2.68
C ILE A 131 -14.12 1.28 1.56
N PHE A 132 -15.40 1.46 1.88
CA PHE A 132 -16.54 1.36 0.97
C PHE A 132 -17.43 2.58 1.17
N GLN A 133 -17.32 3.59 0.31
CA GLN A 133 -18.09 4.84 0.43
C GLN A 133 -18.12 5.38 1.88
N HIS A 134 -19.19 5.12 2.63
CA HIS A 134 -19.41 5.58 4.01
C HIS A 134 -19.02 4.56 5.09
N LEU A 135 -18.47 3.40 4.68
CA LEU A 135 -18.07 2.31 5.58
C LEU A 135 -16.55 2.19 5.62
N LYS A 136 -15.99 2.16 6.82
CA LYS A 136 -14.55 1.94 7.08
C LYS A 136 -14.40 0.78 8.05
N ILE A 137 -13.71 -0.27 7.65
CA ILE A 137 -13.39 -1.44 8.49
C ILE A 137 -11.90 -1.38 8.81
N ASN A 138 -11.54 -1.22 10.07
CA ASN A 138 -10.17 -1.32 10.53
C ASN A 138 -9.88 -2.78 10.91
N LEU A 139 -9.06 -3.45 10.11
CA LEU A 139 -8.69 -4.86 10.30
C LEU A 139 -7.77 -5.07 11.51
N GLN A 140 -6.96 -4.07 11.86
CA GLN A 140 -6.01 -4.16 12.97
C GLN A 140 -6.70 -3.99 14.34
N SER A 141 -7.55 -2.96 14.48
CA SER A 141 -8.31 -2.70 15.72
C SER A 141 -9.63 -3.47 15.81
N ARG A 142 -10.02 -4.16 14.71
CA ARG A 142 -11.31 -4.87 14.58
C ARG A 142 -12.51 -3.97 14.84
N THR A 143 -12.46 -2.73 14.34
CA THR A 143 -13.54 -1.75 14.48
C THR A 143 -14.16 -1.44 13.13
N VAL A 144 -15.45 -1.16 13.14
CA VAL A 144 -16.23 -0.80 11.96
C VAL A 144 -16.88 0.56 12.19
N LEU A 145 -16.64 1.49 11.29
CA LEU A 145 -17.30 2.79 11.25
C LEU A 145 -18.24 2.85 10.05
N TYR A 146 -19.46 3.26 10.27
CA TYR A 146 -20.46 3.48 9.21
C TYR A 146 -21.03 4.89 9.37
N PHE A 147 -20.87 5.76 8.34
CA PHE A 147 -21.12 7.19 8.44
C PHE A 147 -20.39 7.84 9.63
N ASP A 148 -19.12 7.45 9.83
CA ASP A 148 -18.22 7.88 10.93
C ASP A 148 -18.72 7.51 12.35
N GLU A 149 -19.82 6.74 12.48
CA GLU A 149 -20.31 6.17 13.73
C GLU A 149 -19.81 4.73 13.92
N CYS A 150 -19.41 4.40 15.16
CA CYS A 150 -18.92 3.05 15.47
C CYS A 150 -20.07 2.05 15.54
N VAL A 151 -19.99 0.99 14.72
CA VAL A 151 -20.95 -0.13 14.77
C VAL A 151 -20.51 -1.11 15.85
N PRO A 152 -21.31 -1.33 16.93
CA PRO A 152 -20.91 -2.17 18.06
C PRO A 152 -21.06 -3.66 17.75
N LEU A 153 -20.18 -4.21 16.91
CA LEU A 153 -20.19 -5.62 16.56
C LEU A 153 -19.56 -6.50 17.66
N THR A 154 -20.16 -7.65 17.92
CA THR A 154 -19.51 -8.70 18.70
C THR A 154 -18.39 -9.37 17.90
N LYS A 155 -17.52 -10.15 18.54
CA LYS A 155 -16.41 -10.83 17.88
C LYS A 155 -16.85 -11.62 16.64
N ARG A 156 -17.90 -12.43 16.75
CA ARG A 156 -18.40 -13.26 15.65
C ARG A 156 -19.06 -12.45 14.55
N GLU A 157 -19.78 -11.40 14.90
CA GLU A 157 -20.38 -10.49 13.94
C GLU A 157 -19.30 -9.74 13.14
N TYR A 158 -18.23 -9.30 13.80
CA TYR A 158 -17.08 -8.69 13.14
C TYR A 158 -16.39 -9.68 12.19
N GLU A 159 -16.10 -10.91 12.64
CA GLU A 159 -15.45 -11.95 11.84
C GLU A 159 -16.25 -12.31 10.57
N ILE A 160 -17.59 -12.31 10.64
CA ILE A 160 -18.43 -12.48 9.45
C ILE A 160 -18.31 -11.27 8.50
N VAL A 161 -18.35 -10.05 9.03
CA VAL A 161 -18.20 -8.83 8.22
C VAL A 161 -16.83 -8.80 7.56
N GLU A 162 -15.76 -9.08 8.31
CA GLU A 162 -14.39 -9.14 7.82
C GLU A 162 -14.22 -10.17 6.70
N LEU A 163 -14.69 -11.40 6.91
CA LEU A 163 -14.61 -12.48 5.93
C LEU A 163 -15.27 -12.07 4.60
N LEU A 164 -16.48 -11.56 4.66
CA LEU A 164 -17.25 -11.22 3.47
C LEU A 164 -16.70 -9.95 2.78
N ALA A 165 -16.29 -8.95 3.55
CA ALA A 165 -15.76 -7.69 3.02
C ALA A 165 -14.38 -7.85 2.36
N LEU A 166 -13.54 -8.77 2.87
CA LEU A 166 -12.26 -9.14 2.24
C LEU A 166 -12.47 -9.87 0.91
N ASN A 167 -13.58 -10.62 0.78
CA ASN A 167 -13.92 -11.41 -0.40
C ASN A 167 -15.14 -10.83 -1.14
N LYS A 168 -15.07 -9.54 -1.50
CA LYS A 168 -16.18 -8.81 -2.17
C LYS A 168 -16.70 -9.57 -3.39
N ASN A 169 -18.01 -9.54 -3.55
CA ASN A 169 -18.77 -10.18 -4.62
C ASN A 169 -18.68 -11.72 -4.66
N GLN A 170 -17.90 -12.36 -3.79
CA GLN A 170 -17.89 -13.81 -3.62
C GLN A 170 -19.04 -14.23 -2.71
N VAL A 171 -19.75 -15.30 -3.11
CA VAL A 171 -20.84 -15.88 -2.31
C VAL A 171 -20.25 -16.98 -1.44
N PHE A 172 -20.60 -16.95 -0.14
CA PHE A 172 -20.26 -17.98 0.83
C PHE A 172 -21.54 -18.65 1.33
N SER A 173 -21.56 -19.97 1.37
CA SER A 173 -22.67 -20.70 2.00
C SER A 173 -22.63 -20.51 3.52
N LYS A 174 -23.71 -20.87 4.21
CA LYS A 174 -23.76 -20.82 5.68
C LYS A 174 -22.72 -21.73 6.30
N GLU A 175 -22.54 -22.91 5.73
CA GLU A 175 -21.56 -23.92 6.13
C GLU A 175 -20.15 -23.37 6.01
N GLN A 176 -19.80 -22.79 4.86
CA GLN A 176 -18.49 -22.17 4.62
C GLN A 176 -18.21 -21.01 5.61
N ILE A 177 -19.19 -20.14 5.85
CA ILE A 177 -19.02 -19.05 6.83
C ILE A 177 -18.84 -19.64 8.23
N TYR A 178 -19.62 -20.68 8.57
CA TYR A 178 -19.50 -21.33 9.87
C TYR A 178 -18.11 -21.93 10.08
N GLU A 179 -17.61 -22.72 9.14
CA GLU A 179 -16.27 -23.34 9.20
C GLU A 179 -15.16 -22.29 9.30
N LEU A 180 -15.22 -21.24 8.49
CA LEU A 180 -14.17 -20.21 8.45
C LEU A 180 -14.16 -19.31 9.69
N VAL A 181 -15.32 -19.07 10.31
CA VAL A 181 -15.44 -18.18 11.47
C VAL A 181 -15.38 -18.92 12.79
N TRP A 182 -15.96 -20.12 12.90
CA TRP A 182 -15.98 -20.91 14.15
C TRP A 182 -14.91 -21.99 14.21
N GLY A 183 -14.36 -22.41 13.07
CA GLY A 183 -13.41 -23.51 12.95
C GLY A 183 -14.06 -24.84 12.62
N LEU A 184 -13.24 -25.77 12.06
CA LEU A 184 -13.72 -27.11 11.64
C LEU A 184 -14.21 -27.99 12.81
N ASP A 185 -13.66 -27.77 14.02
CA ASP A 185 -13.99 -28.58 15.22
C ASP A 185 -15.13 -27.97 16.04
N ALA A 186 -15.83 -26.96 15.51
CA ALA A 186 -16.92 -26.33 16.25
C ALA A 186 -18.18 -27.21 16.25
N GLU A 187 -18.59 -27.66 17.42
CA GLU A 187 -19.84 -28.42 17.64
C GLU A 187 -21.07 -27.48 17.65
N GLY A 188 -21.50 -27.01 16.49
CA GLY A 188 -22.64 -26.10 16.40
C GLY A 188 -23.36 -26.16 15.05
N ASP A 189 -24.52 -25.52 14.97
CA ASP A 189 -25.34 -25.47 13.75
C ASP A 189 -25.02 -24.23 12.91
N CYS A 190 -24.79 -24.42 11.61
CA CYS A 190 -24.62 -23.34 10.63
C CYS A 190 -25.83 -22.39 10.55
N ALA A 191 -27.02 -22.79 11.06
CA ALA A 191 -28.17 -21.92 11.23
C ALA A 191 -27.85 -20.66 12.06
N THR A 192 -26.90 -20.75 12.99
CA THR A 192 -26.38 -19.61 13.78
C THR A 192 -25.87 -18.45 12.92
N VAL A 193 -25.32 -18.73 11.75
CA VAL A 193 -24.84 -17.72 10.80
C VAL A 193 -25.96 -16.76 10.39
N ALA A 194 -27.17 -17.29 10.13
CA ALA A 194 -28.31 -16.46 9.73
C ALA A 194 -28.73 -15.47 10.84
N GLU A 195 -28.68 -15.90 12.09
CA GLU A 195 -28.99 -15.03 13.25
C GLU A 195 -27.92 -13.93 13.43
N HIS A 196 -26.63 -14.26 13.27
CA HIS A 196 -25.57 -13.26 13.30
C HIS A 196 -25.69 -12.26 12.15
N VAL A 197 -25.94 -12.71 10.93
CA VAL A 197 -26.17 -11.85 9.77
C VAL A 197 -27.36 -10.90 10.00
N LYS A 198 -28.45 -11.40 10.57
CA LYS A 198 -29.61 -10.57 10.93
C LYS A 198 -29.25 -9.48 11.96
N LYS A 199 -28.49 -9.85 13.01
CA LYS A 199 -28.01 -8.91 14.03
C LYS A 199 -27.05 -7.87 13.45
N VAL A 200 -26.13 -8.28 12.58
CA VAL A 200 -25.22 -7.37 11.86
C VAL A 200 -26.05 -6.33 11.09
N ARG A 201 -26.96 -6.78 10.23
CA ARG A 201 -27.83 -5.86 9.46
C ARG A 201 -28.59 -4.89 10.35
N SER A 202 -29.20 -5.39 11.43
CA SER A 202 -29.94 -4.56 12.39
C SER A 202 -29.06 -3.47 12.98
N LYS A 203 -27.80 -3.77 13.37
CA LYS A 203 -26.88 -2.80 13.94
C LYS A 203 -26.46 -1.73 12.95
N PHE A 204 -26.23 -2.07 11.69
CA PHE A 204 -25.97 -1.08 10.65
C PHE A 204 -27.19 -0.22 10.34
N GLN A 205 -28.39 -0.81 10.33
CA GLN A 205 -29.64 -0.11 10.06
C GLN A 205 -30.05 0.84 11.18
N THR A 206 -29.52 0.72 12.41
CA THR A 206 -29.74 1.71 13.47
C THR A 206 -29.01 3.03 13.17
N ILE A 207 -27.92 2.99 12.37
CA ILE A 207 -27.17 4.18 11.96
C ILE A 207 -27.77 4.74 10.67
N GLN A 208 -27.97 3.87 9.68
CA GLN A 208 -28.55 4.25 8.39
C GLN A 208 -29.39 3.12 7.82
N THR A 209 -30.65 3.40 7.50
CA THR A 209 -31.64 2.40 7.05
C THR A 209 -31.28 1.71 5.74
N ASP A 210 -30.54 2.39 4.88
CA ASP A 210 -30.17 1.91 3.53
C ASP A 210 -28.92 1.02 3.49
N PHE A 211 -28.55 0.39 4.63
CA PHE A 211 -27.44 -0.55 4.64
C PHE A 211 -27.65 -1.71 3.67
N ASN A 212 -26.80 -1.81 2.66
CA ASN A 212 -26.99 -2.72 1.52
C ASN A 212 -25.74 -3.50 1.11
N TYR A 213 -24.66 -3.47 1.90
CA TYR A 213 -23.43 -4.19 1.57
C TYR A 213 -23.53 -5.70 1.79
N LEU A 214 -24.23 -6.15 2.84
CA LEU A 214 -24.38 -7.57 3.18
C LEU A 214 -25.64 -8.14 2.55
N LYS A 215 -25.52 -8.81 1.40
CA LYS A 215 -26.66 -9.37 0.64
C LYS A 215 -26.87 -10.85 0.84
N THR A 216 -28.13 -11.27 0.78
CA THR A 216 -28.52 -12.69 0.71
C THR A 216 -28.58 -13.12 -0.75
N VAL A 217 -27.94 -14.23 -1.07
CA VAL A 217 -28.11 -14.95 -2.33
C VAL A 217 -29.01 -16.14 -2.02
N TRP A 218 -30.30 -16.04 -2.41
CA TRP A 218 -31.31 -17.01 -2.05
C TRP A 218 -30.95 -18.43 -2.48
N GLY A 219 -31.09 -19.36 -1.57
CA GLY A 219 -30.75 -20.77 -1.78
C GLY A 219 -29.25 -21.09 -1.75
N VAL A 220 -28.37 -20.08 -1.64
CA VAL A 220 -26.90 -20.25 -1.68
C VAL A 220 -26.23 -19.76 -0.39
N GLY A 221 -26.42 -18.50 0.00
CA GLY A 221 -25.74 -17.95 1.17
C GLY A 221 -25.68 -16.42 1.20
N TYR A 222 -24.53 -15.88 1.54
CA TYR A 222 -24.32 -14.44 1.72
C TYR A 222 -23.11 -13.95 0.93
N LYS A 223 -23.13 -12.66 0.54
CA LYS A 223 -22.00 -11.97 -0.09
C LYS A 223 -21.90 -10.54 0.41
N TRP A 224 -20.72 -9.97 0.27
CA TRP A 224 -20.48 -8.53 0.36
C TRP A 224 -20.57 -7.92 -1.04
N ASP A 225 -21.50 -7.02 -1.24
CA ASP A 225 -21.81 -6.40 -2.54
C ASP A 225 -21.35 -4.93 -2.53
N VAL A 226 -20.59 -4.50 -3.52
CA VAL A 226 -20.01 -3.14 -3.63
C VAL A 226 -20.15 -2.61 -5.04
#